data_d034b70851fde1135c7a3088a1e1e208
#
_entry.id   d034b70851fde1135c7a3088a1e1e208
#
_cell.length_a   1.000
_cell.length_b   1.000
_cell.length_c   1.000
_cell.angle_alpha   90.00
_cell.angle_beta   90.00
_cell.angle_gamma   90.00
#
_symmetry.space_group_name_H-M   'P 1'
#
loop_
_entity.id
_entity.type
_entity.pdbx_description
1 polymer ?
#
loop_
_entity_poly.entity_id
_entity_poly.type
_entity_poly.pdbx_seq_one_letter_code
_entity_poly.pdbx_strand_id
1 'polypeptide(L)'
;MKHWRQYFAAFFLLSIFLIDVASGKNNGTAAAPIKNLGALQNGGSIKVSWWSTSEDGVSYYEVVRSSDLLGPYLPLPNIKIAPLGDNQFYSIDDNCELFKSQGKFFYYKVRVVLADGSARESDPVSTYYNSTSSAAKRTWGSIKAMFR
;
A
#
# COMPACT_ATOMS: atom_id res chain seq x y z
N MET A 1 -30.79 14.08 78.80
CA MET A 1 -30.00 14.67 77.74
C MET A 1 -29.37 13.55 76.97
N LYS A 2 -29.89 13.20 75.84
CA LYS A 2 -29.50 12.02 75.04
C LYS A 2 -28.68 12.48 73.89
N HIS A 3 -27.41 12.05 73.82
CA HIS A 3 -26.51 12.28 72.73
C HIS A 3 -26.88 11.36 71.57
N TRP A 4 -27.33 11.92 70.46
CA TRP A 4 -27.58 11.19 69.22
C TRP A 4 -26.32 11.23 68.37
N ARG A 5 -25.59 10.10 68.34
CA ARG A 5 -24.44 9.90 67.45
C ARG A 5 -24.98 9.44 66.11
N GLN A 6 -24.93 10.32 65.13
CA GLN A 6 -25.20 9.96 63.75
C GLN A 6 -23.99 9.25 63.14
N TYR A 7 -24.20 8.02 62.77
CA TYR A 7 -23.25 7.27 61.99
C TYR A 7 -23.44 7.61 60.53
N PHE A 8 -22.53 8.37 59.92
CA PHE A 8 -22.43 8.51 58.49
C PHE A 8 -21.81 7.22 57.96
N ALA A 9 -22.60 6.32 57.37
CA ALA A 9 -22.14 5.21 56.56
C ALA A 9 -21.69 5.77 55.22
N ALA A 10 -20.39 5.91 55.03
CA ALA A 10 -19.81 6.21 53.72
C ALA A 10 -19.98 4.98 52.83
N PHE A 11 -20.94 5.05 51.93
CA PHE A 11 -21.10 4.03 50.88
C PHE A 11 -20.02 4.27 49.85
N PHE A 12 -18.90 3.53 49.94
CA PHE A 12 -17.84 3.51 48.92
C PHE A 12 -18.35 2.64 47.77
N LEU A 13 -18.98 3.27 46.78
CA LEU A 13 -19.26 2.63 45.49
C LEU A 13 -17.96 2.40 44.78
N LEU A 14 -17.41 1.18 44.95
CA LEU A 14 -16.31 0.67 44.16
C LEU A 14 -16.86 0.38 42.76
N SER A 15 -16.79 1.38 41.86
CA SER A 15 -17.04 1.17 40.44
C SER A 15 -15.89 0.31 39.88
N ILE A 16 -16.14 -0.99 39.79
CA ILE A 16 -15.30 -1.90 39.03
C ILE A 16 -15.42 -1.47 37.57
N PHE A 17 -14.45 -0.69 37.11
CA PHE A 17 -14.21 -0.50 35.68
C PHE A 17 -13.77 -1.87 35.14
N LEU A 18 -14.71 -2.60 34.59
CA LEU A 18 -14.42 -3.70 33.69
C LEU A 18 -13.70 -3.09 32.49
N ILE A 19 -12.38 -3.10 32.52
CA ILE A 19 -11.58 -2.94 31.32
C ILE A 19 -11.90 -4.19 30.50
N ASP A 20 -12.81 -4.03 29.52
CA ASP A 20 -12.89 -4.95 28.42
C ASP A 20 -11.50 -4.93 27.75
N VAL A 21 -10.68 -5.86 28.14
CA VAL A 21 -9.52 -6.26 27.34
C VAL A 21 -10.15 -6.79 26.06
N ALA A 22 -10.37 -5.89 25.10
CA ALA A 22 -10.68 -6.26 23.76
C ALA A 22 -9.60 -7.26 23.37
N SER A 23 -9.99 -8.53 23.41
CA SER A 23 -9.19 -9.63 22.91
C SER A 23 -8.81 -9.22 21.51
N GLY A 24 -7.59 -8.74 21.34
CA GLY A 24 -7.04 -8.43 20.04
C GLY A 24 -7.20 -9.70 19.22
N LYS A 25 -8.27 -9.77 18.43
CA LYS A 25 -8.30 -10.68 17.32
C LYS A 25 -7.05 -10.33 16.54
N ASN A 26 -6.04 -11.21 16.64
CA ASN A 26 -5.00 -11.27 15.66
C ASN A 26 -5.71 -11.52 14.34
N ASN A 27 -6.20 -10.46 13.72
CA ASN A 27 -6.54 -10.45 12.34
C ASN A 27 -5.21 -10.68 11.64
N GLY A 28 -4.78 -11.95 11.59
CA GLY A 28 -3.79 -12.36 10.63
C GLY A 28 -4.31 -11.77 9.33
N THR A 29 -3.66 -10.73 8.86
CA THR A 29 -4.10 -9.99 7.68
C THR A 29 -4.15 -11.02 6.57
N ALA A 30 -5.35 -11.48 6.20
CA ALA A 30 -5.47 -12.49 5.16
C ALA A 30 -4.74 -11.94 3.94
N ALA A 31 -3.87 -12.75 3.36
CA ALA A 31 -3.07 -12.33 2.20
C ALA A 31 -3.99 -11.76 1.11
N ALA A 32 -3.50 -10.76 0.40
CA ALA A 32 -4.24 -10.22 -0.74
C ALA A 32 -4.48 -11.35 -1.77
N PRO A 33 -5.68 -11.47 -2.35
CA PRO A 33 -6.02 -12.53 -3.30
C PRO A 33 -5.40 -12.27 -4.67
N ILE A 34 -4.08 -12.09 -4.70
CA ILE A 34 -3.30 -11.89 -5.93
C ILE A 34 -2.08 -12.82 -5.96
N LYS A 35 -1.52 -13.00 -7.15
CA LYS A 35 -0.31 -13.78 -7.38
C LYS A 35 0.58 -13.12 -8.44
N ASN A 36 1.86 -13.48 -8.46
CA ASN A 36 2.83 -13.07 -9.46
C ASN A 36 2.94 -11.54 -9.59
N LEU A 37 2.90 -10.81 -8.44
CA LEU A 37 3.16 -9.38 -8.45
C LEU A 37 4.59 -9.13 -8.92
N GLY A 38 4.75 -8.27 -9.90
CA GLY A 38 6.03 -7.86 -10.46
C GLY A 38 6.07 -6.36 -10.75
N ALA A 39 7.27 -5.79 -10.68
CA ALA A 39 7.53 -4.41 -11.07
C ALA A 39 8.80 -4.36 -11.91
N LEU A 40 8.73 -3.82 -13.12
CA LEU A 40 9.85 -3.76 -14.07
C LEU A 40 9.94 -2.36 -14.69
N GLN A 41 11.17 -1.86 -14.81
CA GLN A 41 11.38 -0.63 -15.56
C GLN A 41 11.02 -0.84 -17.04
N ASN A 42 10.19 0.07 -17.57
CA ASN A 42 9.76 0.13 -18.96
C ASN A 42 10.02 1.53 -19.52
N GLY A 43 11.23 1.73 -20.06
CA GLY A 43 11.60 3.07 -20.55
C GLY A 43 11.64 4.11 -19.45
N GLY A 44 10.74 5.10 -19.54
CA GLY A 44 10.60 6.19 -18.56
C GLY A 44 9.60 5.91 -17.44
N SER A 45 9.02 4.73 -17.39
CA SER A 45 8.02 4.30 -16.41
C SER A 45 8.44 3.02 -15.69
N ILE A 46 7.67 2.65 -14.66
CA ILE A 46 7.74 1.33 -14.06
C ILE A 46 6.40 0.65 -14.31
N LYS A 47 6.44 -0.50 -15.00
CA LYS A 47 5.27 -1.35 -15.19
C LYS A 47 5.09 -2.25 -13.98
N VAL A 48 3.95 -2.16 -13.32
CA VAL A 48 3.53 -3.04 -12.23
C VAL A 48 2.47 -3.98 -12.77
N SER A 49 2.60 -5.27 -12.52
CA SER A 49 1.67 -6.28 -13.03
C SER A 49 1.42 -7.39 -12.02
N TRP A 50 0.21 -7.96 -12.03
CA TRP A 50 -0.20 -9.07 -11.18
C TRP A 50 -1.34 -9.85 -11.79
N TRP A 51 -1.66 -10.98 -11.17
CA TRP A 51 -2.86 -11.76 -11.45
C TRP A 51 -3.78 -11.74 -10.23
N SER A 52 -5.09 -11.59 -10.43
CA SER A 52 -6.06 -11.92 -9.38
C SER A 52 -6.12 -13.45 -9.19
N THR A 53 -6.44 -13.91 -7.98
CA THR A 53 -6.76 -15.31 -7.71
C THR A 53 -8.26 -15.50 -7.50
N SER A 54 -8.86 -14.62 -6.68
CA SER A 54 -10.29 -14.49 -6.49
C SER A 54 -10.65 -13.04 -6.32
N GLU A 55 -11.78 -12.63 -6.87
CA GLU A 55 -12.29 -11.25 -6.76
C GLU A 55 -13.60 -11.18 -5.98
N ASP A 56 -13.93 -12.26 -5.26
CA ASP A 56 -15.11 -12.26 -4.39
C ASP A 56 -15.00 -11.14 -3.33
N GLY A 57 -16.01 -10.27 -3.32
CA GLY A 57 -16.07 -9.12 -2.44
C GLY A 57 -15.06 -8.01 -2.72
N VAL A 58 -14.28 -8.07 -3.82
CA VAL A 58 -13.34 -7.00 -4.20
C VAL A 58 -14.11 -5.82 -4.78
N SER A 59 -13.87 -4.63 -4.23
CA SER A 59 -14.41 -3.37 -4.74
C SER A 59 -13.49 -2.76 -5.80
N TYR A 60 -12.20 -2.65 -5.50
CA TYR A 60 -11.18 -2.18 -6.44
C TYR A 60 -9.77 -2.51 -5.95
N TYR A 61 -8.80 -2.35 -6.86
CA TYR A 61 -7.37 -2.43 -6.57
C TYR A 61 -6.75 -1.03 -6.57
N GLU A 62 -5.80 -0.83 -5.66
CA GLU A 62 -4.88 0.31 -5.66
C GLU A 62 -3.45 -0.20 -5.73
N VAL A 63 -2.61 0.45 -6.49
CA VAL A 63 -1.17 0.24 -6.43
C VAL A 63 -0.57 1.30 -5.52
N VAL A 64 0.18 0.86 -4.53
CA VAL A 64 0.88 1.75 -3.60
C VAL A 64 2.38 1.62 -3.77
N ARG A 65 3.08 2.75 -3.68
CA ARG A 65 4.52 2.85 -3.89
C ARG A 65 5.23 3.45 -2.69
N SER A 66 6.46 3.00 -2.46
CA SER A 66 7.41 3.63 -1.54
C SER A 66 8.81 3.70 -2.15
N SER A 67 9.64 4.59 -1.65
CA SER A 67 11.10 4.60 -1.87
C SER A 67 11.87 3.83 -0.79
N ASP A 68 11.17 3.29 0.20
CA ASP A 68 11.71 2.50 1.31
C ASP A 68 10.90 1.21 1.48
N LEU A 69 11.59 0.10 1.77
CA LEU A 69 10.95 -1.19 1.99
C LEU A 69 9.94 -1.17 3.16
N LEU A 70 10.23 -0.41 4.19
CA LEU A 70 9.38 -0.29 5.37
C LEU A 70 8.28 0.78 5.22
N GLY A 71 8.27 1.53 4.11
CA GLY A 71 7.28 2.56 3.82
C GLY A 71 7.69 3.97 4.30
N PRO A 72 6.80 4.92 4.27
CA PRO A 72 5.36 4.80 3.98
C PRO A 72 5.05 4.46 2.53
N TYR A 73 4.02 3.62 2.32
CA TYR A 73 3.48 3.30 1.01
C TYR A 73 2.31 4.22 0.68
N LEU A 74 2.42 4.97 -0.41
CA LEU A 74 1.41 5.94 -0.84
C LEU A 74 0.73 5.44 -2.12
N PRO A 75 -0.60 5.58 -2.24
CA PRO A 75 -1.31 5.19 -3.44
C PRO A 75 -0.84 6.01 -4.65
N LEU A 76 -0.79 5.37 -5.80
CA LEU A 76 -0.57 6.07 -7.05
C LEU A 76 -1.78 6.97 -7.34
N PRO A 77 -1.55 8.23 -7.76
CA PRO A 77 -2.63 9.18 -7.91
C PRO A 77 -3.60 8.76 -9.02
N ASN A 78 -4.89 8.89 -8.74
CA ASN A 78 -5.99 8.66 -9.69
C ASN A 78 -6.06 7.24 -10.29
N ILE A 79 -5.45 6.24 -9.64
CA ILE A 79 -5.48 4.85 -10.10
C ILE A 79 -6.32 4.01 -9.14
N LYS A 80 -7.57 3.74 -9.55
CA LYS A 80 -8.45 2.72 -8.97
C LYS A 80 -8.84 1.78 -10.08
N ILE A 81 -8.56 0.50 -9.89
CA ILE A 81 -8.73 -0.53 -10.90
C ILE A 81 -9.89 -1.41 -10.49
N ALA A 82 -10.94 -1.42 -11.32
CA ALA A 82 -12.10 -2.26 -11.09
C ALA A 82 -11.75 -3.75 -11.28
N PRO A 83 -12.37 -4.66 -10.51
CA PRO A 83 -12.23 -6.09 -10.71
C PRO A 83 -12.83 -6.52 -12.05
N LEU A 84 -12.20 -7.47 -12.73
CA LEU A 84 -12.62 -8.01 -14.02
C LEU A 84 -13.04 -9.49 -13.92
N GLY A 85 -12.95 -10.06 -12.73
CA GLY A 85 -13.23 -11.46 -12.43
C GLY A 85 -12.01 -12.23 -11.96
N ASP A 86 -12.19 -13.49 -11.60
CA ASP A 86 -11.14 -14.34 -11.09
C ASP A 86 -10.09 -14.65 -12.17
N ASN A 87 -8.85 -14.84 -11.72
CA ASN A 87 -7.71 -15.19 -12.57
C ASN A 87 -7.44 -14.21 -13.73
N GLN A 88 -7.70 -12.92 -13.53
CA GLN A 88 -7.41 -11.89 -14.51
C GLN A 88 -6.00 -11.32 -14.33
N PHE A 89 -5.43 -10.91 -15.46
CA PHE A 89 -4.14 -10.21 -15.50
C PHE A 89 -4.35 -8.70 -15.49
N TYR A 90 -3.61 -8.02 -14.64
CA TYR A 90 -3.60 -6.57 -14.50
C TYR A 90 -2.21 -6.01 -14.74
N SER A 91 -2.15 -4.87 -15.39
CA SER A 91 -0.92 -4.09 -15.44
C SER A 91 -1.21 -2.60 -15.50
N ILE A 92 -0.34 -1.82 -14.85
CA ILE A 92 -0.36 -0.36 -14.90
C ILE A 92 1.06 0.15 -15.15
N ASP A 93 1.17 1.33 -15.74
CA ASP A 93 2.43 2.04 -15.89
C ASP A 93 2.47 3.23 -14.89
N ASP A 94 3.43 3.19 -13.99
CA ASP A 94 3.72 4.31 -13.09
C ASP A 94 4.68 5.29 -13.78
N ASN A 95 4.17 6.45 -14.16
CA ASN A 95 4.89 7.51 -14.86
C ASN A 95 5.25 8.67 -13.90
N CYS A 96 6.00 8.40 -12.85
CA CYS A 96 6.27 9.37 -11.81
C CYS A 96 7.38 10.36 -12.19
N GLU A 97 7.16 11.64 -11.90
CA GLU A 97 8.19 12.68 -12.02
C GLU A 97 9.45 12.40 -11.15
N LEU A 98 9.30 11.66 -10.05
CA LEU A 98 10.41 11.24 -9.18
C LEU A 98 11.43 10.36 -9.91
N PHE A 99 11.07 9.73 -11.03
CA PHE A 99 11.96 8.93 -11.84
C PHE A 99 12.98 9.77 -12.63
N LYS A 100 12.85 11.09 -12.64
CA LYS A 100 13.82 12.00 -13.28
C LYS A 100 15.11 12.17 -12.48
N SER A 101 15.10 11.83 -11.21
CA SER A 101 16.30 11.85 -10.35
C SER A 101 17.08 10.55 -10.44
N GLN A 102 18.32 10.57 -9.97
CA GLN A 102 19.26 9.43 -10.03
C GLN A 102 18.65 8.10 -9.62
N GLY A 103 19.18 7.02 -10.18
CA GLY A 103 18.72 5.65 -9.97
C GLY A 103 18.42 5.32 -8.51
N LYS A 104 17.22 4.80 -8.28
CA LYS A 104 16.69 4.45 -6.96
C LYS A 104 15.93 3.14 -7.02
N PHE A 105 15.85 2.47 -5.87
CA PHE A 105 14.87 1.41 -5.67
C PHE A 105 13.51 2.02 -5.39
N PHE A 106 12.49 1.38 -5.96
CA PHE A 106 11.08 1.60 -5.65
C PHE A 106 10.46 0.28 -5.25
N TYR A 107 9.56 0.35 -4.28
CA TYR A 107 8.85 -0.77 -3.72
C TYR A 107 7.37 -0.58 -4.00
N TYR A 108 6.72 -1.64 -4.45
CA TYR A 108 5.30 -1.62 -4.81
C TYR A 108 4.56 -2.72 -4.08
N LYS A 109 3.33 -2.41 -3.69
CA LYS A 109 2.34 -3.38 -3.24
C LYS A 109 1.04 -3.14 -3.98
N VAL A 110 0.22 -4.17 -4.06
CA VAL A 110 -1.17 -4.05 -4.46
C VAL A 110 -2.03 -4.09 -3.20
N ARG A 111 -2.85 -3.09 -3.03
CA ARG A 111 -3.88 -3.01 -2.01
C ARG A 111 -5.20 -3.39 -2.62
N VAL A 112 -5.80 -4.44 -2.10
CA VAL A 112 -7.12 -4.94 -2.49
C VAL A 112 -8.13 -4.37 -1.52
N VAL A 113 -9.01 -3.50 -1.98
CA VAL A 113 -10.08 -2.89 -1.18
C VAL A 113 -11.34 -3.68 -1.38
N LEU A 114 -11.94 -4.15 -0.28
CA LEU A 114 -13.14 -4.95 -0.28
C LEU A 114 -14.40 -4.08 -0.19
N ALA A 115 -15.55 -4.66 -0.53
CA ALA A 115 -16.84 -3.97 -0.51
C ALA A 115 -17.26 -3.52 0.90
N ASP A 116 -16.76 -4.17 1.95
CA ASP A 116 -16.96 -3.79 3.35
C ASP A 116 -16.05 -2.63 3.81
N GLY A 117 -15.21 -2.09 2.91
CA GLY A 117 -14.25 -1.03 3.17
C GLY A 117 -12.94 -1.50 3.80
N SER A 118 -12.79 -2.77 4.14
CA SER A 118 -11.52 -3.33 4.59
C SER A 118 -10.51 -3.42 3.43
N ALA A 119 -9.22 -3.50 3.76
CA ALA A 119 -8.19 -3.64 2.75
C ALA A 119 -7.18 -4.72 3.12
N ARG A 120 -6.63 -5.38 2.09
CA ARG A 120 -5.54 -6.36 2.20
C ARG A 120 -4.40 -5.92 1.30
N GLU A 121 -3.17 -6.03 1.77
CA GLU A 121 -2.00 -5.68 0.99
C GLU A 121 -1.18 -6.92 0.64
N SER A 122 -0.58 -6.91 -0.53
CA SER A 122 0.39 -7.91 -0.95
C SER A 122 1.74 -7.69 -0.23
N ASP A 123 2.60 -8.68 -0.32
CA ASP A 123 4.02 -8.48 -0.06
C ASP A 123 4.60 -7.45 -1.04
N PRO A 124 5.64 -6.69 -0.62
CA PRO A 124 6.28 -5.72 -1.50
C PRO A 124 7.14 -6.39 -2.55
N VAL A 125 7.12 -5.85 -3.77
CA VAL A 125 8.13 -6.12 -4.80
C VAL A 125 8.97 -4.90 -5.03
N SER A 126 10.24 -5.08 -5.37
CA SER A 126 11.16 -3.98 -5.64
C SER A 126 11.60 -3.98 -7.10
N THR A 127 11.90 -2.78 -7.59
CA THR A 127 12.57 -2.58 -8.87
C THR A 127 13.56 -1.43 -8.76
N TYR A 128 14.66 -1.54 -9.47
CA TYR A 128 15.62 -0.45 -9.59
C TYR A 128 15.31 0.37 -10.83
N TYR A 129 15.04 1.65 -10.65
CA TYR A 129 14.85 2.57 -11.76
C TYR A 129 16.16 3.29 -12.06
N ASN A 130 16.64 3.15 -13.31
CA ASN A 130 17.82 3.82 -13.82
C ASN A 130 17.42 4.89 -14.85
N SER A 131 17.64 6.16 -14.53
CA SER A 131 17.34 7.29 -15.44
C SER A 131 18.36 7.44 -16.59
N THR A 132 19.48 6.70 -16.57
CA THR A 132 20.57 6.88 -17.55
C THR A 132 20.19 6.49 -18.97
N SER A 133 19.15 5.69 -19.19
CA SER A 133 18.69 5.35 -20.53
C SER A 133 18.21 6.56 -21.35
N SER A 134 17.68 7.58 -20.70
CA SER A 134 17.28 8.83 -21.34
C SER A 134 18.45 9.79 -21.59
N ALA A 135 19.45 9.80 -20.72
CA ALA A 135 20.67 10.59 -20.89
C ALA A 135 21.52 10.06 -22.05
N ALA A 136 21.70 8.74 -22.16
CA ALA A 136 22.43 8.14 -23.28
C ALA A 136 21.80 8.45 -24.64
N LYS A 137 20.48 8.41 -24.76
CA LYS A 137 19.75 8.78 -26.00
C LYS A 137 19.95 10.26 -26.35
N ARG A 138 19.97 11.17 -25.38
CA ARG A 138 20.23 12.59 -25.61
C ARG A 138 21.66 12.83 -26.07
N THR A 139 22.64 12.18 -25.46
CA THR A 139 24.06 12.29 -25.82
C THR A 139 24.32 11.78 -27.23
N TRP A 140 23.73 10.67 -27.65
CA TRP A 140 23.82 10.16 -29.01
C TRP A 140 23.19 11.13 -30.03
N GLY A 141 22.07 11.75 -29.73
CA GLY A 141 21.45 12.76 -30.57
C GLY A 141 22.34 13.98 -30.75
N SER A 142 23.00 14.45 -29.68
CA SER A 142 23.92 15.59 -29.72
C SER A 142 25.20 15.26 -30.49
N ILE A 143 25.77 14.06 -30.29
CA ILE A 143 26.95 13.61 -31.02
C ILE A 143 26.64 13.50 -32.54
N LYS A 144 25.51 12.90 -32.91
CA LYS A 144 25.09 12.79 -34.31
C LYS A 144 24.91 14.15 -34.99
N ALA A 145 24.50 15.20 -34.24
CA ALA A 145 24.37 16.55 -34.77
C ALA A 145 25.71 17.26 -35.03
N MET A 146 26.80 16.81 -34.39
CA MET A 146 28.14 17.36 -34.59
C MET A 146 28.86 16.81 -35.83
N PHE A 147 28.36 15.71 -36.39
CA PHE A 147 28.94 15.05 -37.58
C PHE A 147 28.13 15.26 -38.86
N ARG A 148 27.31 16.33 -38.90
CA ARG A 148 26.55 16.74 -40.11
C ARG A 148 27.20 17.99 -40.77
#